data_2fbff7e2385d736a164bf47d0fa83d63
#
_entry.id   2fbff7e2385d736a164bf47d0fa83d63
#
_cell.length_a   1.000
_cell.length_b   1.000
_cell.length_c   1.000
_cell.angle_alpha   90.00
_cell.angle_beta   90.00
_cell.angle_gamma   90.00
#
_symmetry.space_group_name_H-M   'P 1'
#
loop_
_entity.id
_entity.type
_entity.pdbx_description
1 polymer ?
#
loop_
_entity_poly.entity_id
_entity_poly.type
_entity_poly.pdbx_seq_one_letter_code
_entity_poly.pdbx_strand_id
1 'polypeptide(L)'
;MAMEITFLGTSSMVPTKERGQSGILLDCGKEKILFDCGESMQRQLRIAGIAPPKITRVFISHDHGDHIFGLPGLLENIAKNSAEKKIEIYGTVDFGKKLKQIFKSFEIGHKIDINFTAIEKNGVFLDTGDLQFGAHFLNHGVPCLGYYVREKDRICIDKVKMKKLKLPSGPIIAKLKSKKDVTFEGKKIKWKDVTFVKEGKKVSVVLDTAICSAAV
;
A
#
# COMPACT_ATOMS: atom_id res chain seq x y z
N MET A 1 5.90 6.51 -10.26
CA MET A 1 4.75 7.04 -9.48
C MET A 1 5.31 7.86 -8.33
N ALA A 2 4.67 8.95 -7.90
CA ALA A 2 5.03 9.58 -6.63
C ALA A 2 4.47 8.69 -5.51
N MET A 3 5.28 8.43 -4.48
CA MET A 3 4.85 7.81 -3.23
C MET A 3 4.99 8.88 -2.15
N GLU A 4 3.91 9.13 -1.42
CA GLU A 4 3.84 10.11 -0.34
C GLU A 4 3.46 9.39 0.95
N ILE A 5 4.20 9.67 2.03
CA ILE A 5 3.97 9.07 3.34
C ILE A 5 3.46 10.16 4.28
N THR A 6 2.33 9.91 4.91
CA THR A 6 1.76 10.78 5.94
C THR A 6 1.70 10.03 7.26
N PHE A 7 2.40 10.50 8.28
CA PHE A 7 2.30 9.97 9.63
C PHE A 7 1.05 10.58 10.30
N LEU A 8 0.06 9.75 10.56
CA LEU A 8 -1.21 10.15 11.16
C LEU A 8 -1.19 10.02 12.68
N GLY A 9 -0.41 9.07 13.19
CA GLY A 9 -0.23 8.84 14.60
C GLY A 9 1.03 8.03 14.89
N THR A 10 1.71 8.38 15.97
CA THR A 10 3.03 7.82 16.35
C THR A 10 3.16 7.57 17.85
N SER A 11 2.04 7.56 18.57
CA SER A 11 1.99 7.19 19.97
C SER A 11 1.73 5.68 20.10
N SER A 12 2.10 5.13 21.25
CA SER A 12 1.72 3.77 21.66
C SER A 12 0.31 3.74 22.27
N MET A 13 0.01 2.79 23.15
CA MET A 13 -1.29 2.58 23.77
C MET A 13 -1.88 3.84 24.42
N VAL A 14 -1.05 4.70 25.01
CA VAL A 14 -1.51 5.96 25.62
C VAL A 14 -1.19 7.12 24.68
N PRO A 15 -2.22 7.71 24.02
CA PRO A 15 -2.02 8.87 23.17
C PRO A 15 -1.63 10.10 23.99
N THR A 16 -0.98 11.06 23.34
CA THR A 16 -0.67 12.36 23.94
C THR A 16 -1.57 13.45 23.36
N LYS A 17 -1.42 14.69 23.82
CA LYS A 17 -2.15 15.83 23.26
C LYS A 17 -1.78 16.08 21.79
N GLU A 18 -0.53 15.81 21.43
CA GLU A 18 0.04 16.07 20.09
C GLU A 18 0.05 14.83 19.18
N ARG A 19 0.03 13.62 19.76
CA ARG A 19 0.19 12.37 19.01
C ARG A 19 -0.95 11.41 19.24
N GLY A 20 -1.64 11.04 18.17
CA GLY A 20 -2.56 9.90 18.16
C GLY A 20 -1.82 8.57 18.12
N GLN A 21 -2.54 7.48 18.33
CA GLN A 21 -2.04 6.12 18.24
C GLN A 21 -1.63 5.76 16.81
N SER A 22 -0.96 4.62 16.64
CA SER A 22 -0.32 4.19 15.40
C SER A 22 -1.19 4.29 14.15
N GLY A 23 -0.67 4.96 13.13
CA GLY A 23 -1.27 5.02 11.80
C GLY A 23 -0.40 5.77 10.79
N ILE A 24 -0.14 5.12 9.67
CA ILE A 24 0.66 5.68 8.57
C ILE A 24 -0.13 5.52 7.27
N LEU A 25 -0.29 6.59 6.51
CA LEU A 25 -0.88 6.54 5.17
C LEU A 25 0.21 6.61 4.11
N LEU A 26 0.18 5.67 3.18
CA LEU A 26 0.98 5.69 1.96
C LEU A 26 0.05 5.99 0.78
N ASP A 27 0.26 7.11 0.12
CA ASP A 27 -0.41 7.49 -1.12
C ASP A 27 0.46 7.11 -2.32
N CYS A 28 -0.05 6.21 -3.13
CA CYS A 28 0.55 5.80 -4.40
C CYS A 28 -0.30 6.26 -5.60
N GLY A 29 -0.99 7.38 -5.48
CA GLY A 29 -1.90 7.91 -6.49
C GLY A 29 -3.24 7.21 -6.54
N LYS A 30 -3.35 6.08 -7.24
CA LYS A 30 -4.59 5.29 -7.30
C LYS A 30 -4.86 4.49 -6.03
N GLU A 31 -3.82 4.13 -5.30
CA GLU A 31 -3.88 3.33 -4.07
C GLU A 31 -3.54 4.21 -2.88
N LYS A 32 -4.41 4.24 -1.89
CA LYS A 32 -4.19 4.85 -0.58
C LYS A 32 -4.25 3.76 0.47
N ILE A 33 -3.10 3.45 1.05
CA ILE A 33 -2.92 2.33 1.96
C ILE A 33 -2.72 2.88 3.37
N LEU A 34 -3.59 2.50 4.29
CA LEU A 34 -3.45 2.80 5.70
C LEU A 34 -2.76 1.61 6.39
N PHE A 35 -1.63 1.86 7.04
CA PHE A 35 -0.95 0.91 7.92
C PHE A 35 -1.32 1.24 9.35
N ASP A 36 -1.95 0.30 9.99
CA ASP A 36 -2.60 0.38 11.28
C ASP A 36 -3.67 1.48 11.40
N CYS A 37 -4.55 1.29 12.34
CA CYS A 37 -5.69 2.17 12.55
C CYS A 37 -5.96 2.30 14.04
N GLY A 38 -5.06 2.99 14.75
CA GLY A 38 -5.19 3.27 16.17
C GLY A 38 -6.35 4.24 16.47
N GLU A 39 -6.59 4.47 17.74
CA GLU A 39 -7.63 5.39 18.19
C GLU A 39 -7.46 6.79 17.58
N SER A 40 -8.56 7.49 17.37
CA SER A 40 -8.60 8.83 16.75
C SER A 40 -8.21 8.91 15.27
N MET A 41 -8.03 7.80 14.57
CA MET A 41 -7.58 7.79 13.16
C MET A 41 -8.46 8.65 12.24
N GLN A 42 -9.77 8.64 12.42
CA GLN A 42 -10.68 9.50 11.64
C GLN A 42 -10.36 11.00 11.83
N ARG A 43 -10.06 11.41 13.05
CA ARG A 43 -9.69 12.80 13.37
C ARG A 43 -8.34 13.15 12.70
N GLN A 44 -7.36 12.26 12.77
CA GLN A 44 -6.06 12.48 12.17
C GLN A 44 -6.14 12.58 10.63
N LEU A 45 -6.92 11.72 9.99
CA LEU A 45 -7.20 11.82 8.56
C LEU A 45 -7.83 13.18 8.20
N ARG A 46 -8.79 13.65 9.00
CA ARG A 46 -9.41 14.97 8.78
C ARG A 46 -8.42 16.11 8.93
N ILE A 47 -7.54 16.08 9.95
CA ILE A 47 -6.47 17.07 10.14
C ILE A 47 -5.53 17.08 8.93
N ALA A 48 -5.19 15.92 8.41
CA ALA A 48 -4.35 15.77 7.21
C ALA A 48 -5.07 16.12 5.89
N GLY A 49 -6.36 16.50 5.93
CA GLY A 49 -7.14 16.81 4.73
C GLY A 49 -7.49 15.58 3.87
N ILE A 50 -7.43 14.39 4.44
CA ILE A 50 -7.64 13.12 3.73
C ILE A 50 -9.05 12.61 4.04
N ALA A 51 -9.87 12.47 2.99
CA ALA A 51 -11.21 11.89 3.14
C ALA A 51 -11.11 10.37 3.34
N PRO A 52 -11.71 9.80 4.42
CA PRO A 52 -11.69 8.36 4.67
C PRO A 52 -12.12 7.48 3.49
N PRO A 53 -13.13 7.82 2.67
CA PRO A 53 -13.47 7.03 1.50
C PRO A 53 -12.38 6.91 0.41
N LYS A 54 -11.32 7.70 0.49
CA LYS A 54 -10.17 7.57 -0.44
C LYS A 54 -9.24 6.41 -0.08
N ILE A 55 -9.33 5.86 1.13
CA ILE A 55 -8.55 4.69 1.55
C ILE A 55 -9.03 3.48 0.73
N THR A 56 -8.10 2.77 0.09
CA THR A 56 -8.39 1.58 -0.71
C THR A 56 -8.06 0.31 0.04
N ARG A 57 -7.04 0.34 0.89
CA ARG A 57 -6.56 -0.80 1.67
C ARG A 57 -6.18 -0.41 3.08
N VAL A 58 -6.38 -1.35 4.01
CA VAL A 58 -5.91 -1.25 5.39
C VAL A 58 -5.04 -2.47 5.70
N PHE A 59 -3.81 -2.23 6.13
CA PHE A 59 -2.84 -3.26 6.51
C PHE A 59 -2.62 -3.17 8.02
N ILE A 60 -3.01 -4.20 8.75
CA ILE A 60 -2.87 -4.27 10.20
C ILE A 60 -1.65 -5.11 10.56
N SER A 61 -0.72 -4.51 11.27
CA SER A 61 0.51 -5.18 11.69
C SER A 61 0.22 -6.29 12.69
N HIS A 62 -0.55 -6.00 13.72
CA HIS A 62 -0.96 -6.95 14.75
C HIS A 62 -2.21 -6.45 15.47
N ASP A 63 -2.70 -7.23 16.42
CA ASP A 63 -4.03 -7.06 17.00
C ASP A 63 -4.04 -6.38 18.38
N HIS A 64 -2.99 -5.62 18.76
CA HIS A 64 -3.03 -4.74 19.92
C HIS A 64 -3.96 -3.55 19.68
N GLY A 65 -4.53 -3.02 20.76
CA GLY A 65 -5.57 -2.00 20.70
C GLY A 65 -5.14 -0.71 20.01
N ASP A 66 -3.94 -0.24 20.30
CA ASP A 66 -3.37 0.98 19.73
C ASP A 66 -3.09 0.91 18.21
N HIS A 67 -3.24 -0.27 17.62
CA HIS A 67 -3.14 -0.49 16.19
C HIS A 67 -4.51 -0.72 15.52
N ILE A 68 -5.59 -0.99 16.28
CA ILE A 68 -6.87 -1.38 15.69
C ILE A 68 -8.10 -0.63 16.24
N PHE A 69 -8.03 0.10 17.36
CA PHE A 69 -9.21 0.69 18.02
C PHE A 69 -9.92 1.75 17.15
N GLY A 70 -9.24 2.40 16.24
CA GLY A 70 -9.87 3.35 15.31
C GLY A 70 -10.58 2.70 14.13
N LEU A 71 -10.34 1.40 13.85
CA LEU A 71 -10.82 0.73 12.66
C LEU A 71 -12.35 0.66 12.58
N PRO A 72 -13.10 0.29 13.63
CA PRO A 72 -14.56 0.25 13.57
C PRO A 72 -15.16 1.59 13.17
N GLY A 73 -14.76 2.67 13.83
CA GLY A 73 -15.25 4.01 13.51
C GLY A 73 -14.84 4.49 12.10
N LEU A 74 -13.64 4.14 11.64
CA LEU A 74 -13.22 4.44 10.28
C LEU A 74 -14.10 3.75 9.24
N LEU A 75 -14.41 2.47 9.42
CA LEU A 75 -15.26 1.69 8.53
C LEU A 75 -16.69 2.22 8.49
N GLU A 76 -17.26 2.57 9.65
CA GLU A 76 -18.57 3.24 9.73
C GLU A 76 -18.60 4.59 8.97
N ASN A 77 -17.54 5.38 9.11
CA ASN A 77 -17.43 6.64 8.38
C ASN A 77 -17.40 6.42 6.85
N ILE A 78 -16.63 5.43 6.40
CA ILE A 78 -16.55 5.09 4.99
C ILE A 78 -17.92 4.60 4.48
N ALA A 79 -18.57 3.72 5.23
CA ALA A 79 -19.90 3.20 4.89
C ALA A 79 -20.95 4.31 4.71
N LYS A 80 -20.96 5.31 5.61
CA LYS A 80 -21.88 6.44 5.53
C LYS A 80 -21.64 7.36 4.33
N ASN A 81 -20.39 7.48 3.89
CA ASN A 81 -20.01 8.42 2.84
C ASN A 81 -19.80 7.76 1.46
N SER A 82 -19.87 6.43 1.37
CA SER A 82 -19.61 5.69 0.14
C SER A 82 -20.14 4.27 0.22
N ALA A 83 -21.46 4.13 0.11
CA ALA A 83 -22.20 2.86 0.34
C ALA A 83 -21.78 1.67 -0.56
N GLU A 84 -21.22 1.94 -1.74
CA GLU A 84 -20.78 0.88 -2.68
C GLU A 84 -19.26 0.65 -2.64
N LYS A 85 -18.57 1.23 -1.67
CA LYS A 85 -17.13 1.13 -1.57
C LYS A 85 -16.71 -0.27 -1.11
N LYS A 86 -15.75 -0.85 -1.84
CA LYS A 86 -15.03 -2.03 -1.41
C LYS A 86 -13.75 -1.61 -0.66
N ILE A 87 -13.53 -2.17 0.52
CA ILE A 87 -12.30 -2.01 1.30
C ILE A 87 -11.64 -3.37 1.46
N GLU A 88 -10.34 -3.40 1.21
CA GLU A 88 -9.53 -4.58 1.42
C GLU A 88 -8.71 -4.44 2.70
N ILE A 89 -8.83 -5.39 3.62
CA ILE A 89 -8.14 -5.41 4.90
C ILE A 89 -7.23 -6.63 4.94
N TYR A 90 -5.99 -6.43 5.36
CA TYR A 90 -4.98 -7.47 5.48
C TYR A 90 -4.41 -7.47 6.89
N GLY A 91 -4.05 -8.65 7.39
CA GLY A 91 -3.49 -8.81 8.71
C GLY A 91 -3.20 -10.25 9.06
N THR A 92 -2.87 -10.51 10.33
CA THR A 92 -2.65 -11.87 10.83
C THR A 92 -3.94 -12.67 10.90
N VAL A 93 -3.84 -13.99 10.99
CA VAL A 93 -5.00 -14.88 11.20
C VAL A 93 -5.75 -14.50 12.50
N ASP A 94 -4.98 -14.18 13.57
CA ASP A 94 -5.59 -13.85 14.87
C ASP A 94 -6.30 -12.51 14.84
N PHE A 95 -5.75 -11.52 14.16
CA PHE A 95 -6.48 -10.27 13.87
C PHE A 95 -7.78 -10.55 13.12
N GLY A 96 -7.79 -11.43 12.14
CA GLY A 96 -9.00 -11.81 11.39
C GLY A 96 -10.11 -12.39 12.27
N LYS A 97 -9.77 -13.16 13.31
CA LYS A 97 -10.73 -13.65 14.31
C LYS A 97 -11.33 -12.49 15.11
N LYS A 98 -10.49 -11.57 15.59
CA LYS A 98 -10.94 -10.36 16.30
C LYS A 98 -11.79 -9.46 15.41
N LEU A 99 -11.41 -9.27 14.16
CA LEU A 99 -12.17 -8.46 13.20
C LEU A 99 -13.61 -8.96 13.02
N LYS A 100 -13.79 -10.29 12.92
CA LYS A 100 -15.13 -10.90 12.86
C LYS A 100 -15.95 -10.61 14.13
N GLN A 101 -15.33 -10.66 15.30
CA GLN A 101 -16.00 -10.33 16.58
C GLN A 101 -16.39 -8.85 16.63
N ILE A 102 -15.50 -7.94 16.21
CA ILE A 102 -15.76 -6.50 16.10
C ILE A 102 -16.97 -6.26 15.17
N PHE A 103 -16.99 -6.88 14.00
CA PHE A 103 -18.10 -6.71 13.05
C PHE A 103 -19.43 -7.17 13.63
N LYS A 104 -19.44 -8.31 14.31
CA LYS A 104 -20.62 -8.81 15.00
C LYS A 104 -21.09 -7.90 16.13
N SER A 105 -20.16 -7.37 16.92
CA SER A 105 -20.48 -6.53 18.10
C SER A 105 -21.01 -5.15 17.74
N PHE A 106 -20.55 -4.58 16.62
CA PHE A 106 -20.94 -3.23 16.17
C PHE A 106 -21.85 -3.24 14.95
N GLU A 107 -22.31 -4.41 14.49
CA GLU A 107 -23.16 -4.55 13.31
C GLU A 107 -22.56 -3.87 12.05
N ILE A 108 -21.22 -3.87 11.94
CA ILE A 108 -20.49 -3.29 10.82
C ILE A 108 -20.59 -4.23 9.62
N GLY A 109 -20.72 -3.68 8.44
CA GLY A 109 -20.64 -4.43 7.19
C GLY A 109 -21.93 -4.54 6.39
N HIS A 110 -23.07 -4.05 6.91
CA HIS A 110 -24.32 -4.04 6.13
C HIS A 110 -24.35 -3.01 5.01
N LYS A 111 -23.40 -2.07 5.00
CA LYS A 111 -23.37 -0.91 4.08
C LYS A 111 -22.09 -0.75 3.28
N ILE A 112 -21.15 -1.64 3.44
CA ILE A 112 -19.83 -1.56 2.78
C ILE A 112 -19.31 -2.97 2.53
N ASP A 113 -18.74 -3.21 1.34
CA ASP A 113 -18.09 -4.48 1.00
C ASP A 113 -16.68 -4.51 1.62
N ILE A 114 -16.52 -5.34 2.67
CA ILE A 114 -15.25 -5.51 3.38
C ILE A 114 -14.71 -6.90 3.08
N ASN A 115 -13.55 -6.94 2.44
CA ASN A 115 -12.83 -8.17 2.17
C ASN A 115 -11.60 -8.27 3.07
N PHE A 116 -11.53 -9.30 3.91
CA PHE A 116 -10.37 -9.59 4.74
C PHE A 116 -9.54 -10.73 4.16
N THR A 117 -8.23 -10.52 4.07
CA THR A 117 -7.26 -11.54 3.67
C THR A 117 -6.22 -11.73 4.77
N ALA A 118 -6.16 -12.94 5.32
CA ALA A 118 -5.13 -13.32 6.27
C ALA A 118 -3.77 -13.51 5.57
N ILE A 119 -2.71 -12.99 6.18
CA ILE A 119 -1.34 -13.22 5.74
C ILE A 119 -0.77 -14.39 6.56
N GLU A 120 -0.45 -15.48 5.87
CA GLU A 120 0.03 -16.71 6.50
C GLU A 120 1.49 -17.02 6.22
N LYS A 121 2.10 -16.32 5.24
CA LYS A 121 3.47 -16.58 4.77
C LYS A 121 4.22 -15.28 4.49
N ASN A 122 5.52 -15.31 4.70
CA ASN A 122 6.41 -14.24 4.26
C ASN A 122 6.44 -14.11 2.74
N GLY A 123 6.61 -12.90 2.26
CA GLY A 123 6.80 -12.60 0.84
C GLY A 123 5.68 -11.79 0.22
N VAL A 124 5.59 -11.81 -1.10
CA VAL A 124 4.56 -11.07 -1.86
C VAL A 124 3.21 -11.79 -1.71
N PHE A 125 2.18 -11.06 -1.27
CA PHE A 125 0.82 -11.58 -1.14
C PHE A 125 -0.17 -10.95 -2.12
N LEU A 126 0.18 -9.79 -2.72
CA LEU A 126 -0.67 -9.12 -3.70
C LEU A 126 0.19 -8.45 -4.78
N ASP A 127 -0.23 -8.58 -6.03
CA ASP A 127 0.38 -7.93 -7.20
C ASP A 127 -0.72 -7.28 -8.05
N THR A 128 -0.70 -5.96 -8.14
CA THR A 128 -1.70 -5.17 -8.89
C THR A 128 -1.22 -4.74 -10.29
N GLY A 129 -0.13 -5.31 -10.77
CA GLY A 129 0.47 -4.92 -12.05
C GLY A 129 1.53 -3.82 -11.91
N ASP A 130 1.20 -2.70 -11.29
CA ASP A 130 2.13 -1.58 -11.04
C ASP A 130 2.86 -1.69 -9.70
N LEU A 131 2.17 -2.23 -8.67
CA LEU A 131 2.65 -2.37 -7.31
C LEU A 131 2.65 -3.82 -6.86
N GLN A 132 3.64 -4.18 -6.07
CA GLN A 132 3.71 -5.42 -5.30
C GLN A 132 3.62 -5.10 -3.82
N PHE A 133 2.81 -5.87 -3.10
CA PHE A 133 2.64 -5.79 -1.66
C PHE A 133 3.14 -7.06 -1.03
N GLY A 134 3.98 -6.92 -0.02
CA GLY A 134 4.50 -8.07 0.69
C GLY A 134 4.54 -7.83 2.19
N ALA A 135 4.67 -8.92 2.93
CA ALA A 135 4.76 -8.91 4.37
C ALA A 135 5.78 -9.91 4.88
N HIS A 136 6.33 -9.63 6.04
CA HIS A 136 7.19 -10.53 6.79
C HIS A 136 6.75 -10.58 8.25
N PHE A 137 6.73 -11.78 8.82
CA PHE A 137 6.52 -11.94 10.25
C PHE A 137 7.69 -11.36 11.03
N LEU A 138 7.36 -10.61 12.07
CA LEU A 138 8.29 -9.93 12.96
C LEU A 138 8.30 -10.58 14.34
N ASN A 139 9.29 -10.23 15.15
CA ASN A 139 9.43 -10.73 16.52
C ASN A 139 8.75 -9.76 17.51
N HIS A 140 7.53 -10.06 17.88
CA HIS A 140 6.73 -9.31 18.86
C HIS A 140 5.97 -10.29 19.76
N GLY A 141 5.42 -9.85 20.88
CA GLY A 141 4.71 -10.72 21.84
C GLY A 141 3.48 -11.45 21.30
N VAL A 142 2.98 -11.01 20.15
CA VAL A 142 1.87 -11.59 19.37
C VAL A 142 2.29 -11.73 17.90
N PRO A 143 1.58 -12.51 17.07
CA PRO A 143 1.82 -12.55 15.63
C PRO A 143 1.78 -11.14 15.03
N CYS A 144 2.91 -10.69 14.50
CA CYS A 144 3.10 -9.34 14.00
C CYS A 144 3.70 -9.34 12.60
N LEU A 145 3.30 -8.38 11.76
CA LEU A 145 3.70 -8.25 10.36
C LEU A 145 4.36 -6.88 10.12
N GLY A 146 5.52 -6.92 9.49
CA GLY A 146 6.04 -5.77 8.75
C GLY A 146 5.61 -5.85 7.30
N TYR A 147 5.28 -4.72 6.70
CA TYR A 147 4.80 -4.65 5.32
C TYR A 147 5.78 -3.92 4.42
N TYR A 148 5.72 -4.22 3.13
CA TYR A 148 6.36 -3.39 2.13
C TYR A 148 5.46 -3.21 0.90
N VAL A 149 5.61 -2.06 0.27
CA VAL A 149 5.01 -1.74 -1.03
C VAL A 149 6.14 -1.41 -1.99
N ARG A 150 6.20 -2.13 -3.11
CA ARG A 150 7.23 -1.96 -4.13
C ARG A 150 6.58 -1.59 -5.46
N GLU A 151 7.01 -0.48 -6.05
CA GLU A 151 6.74 -0.15 -7.45
C GLU A 151 7.56 -1.08 -8.36
N LYS A 152 6.95 -1.64 -9.39
CA LYS A 152 7.69 -2.47 -10.36
C LYS A 152 8.63 -1.63 -11.20
N ASP A 153 9.74 -2.23 -11.59
CA ASP A 153 10.68 -1.63 -12.50
C ASP A 153 10.01 -1.36 -13.85
N ARG A 154 10.34 -0.23 -14.45
CA ARG A 154 9.75 0.20 -15.71
C ARG A 154 10.82 0.39 -16.79
N ILE A 155 10.52 -0.07 -18.00
CA ILE A 155 11.32 0.24 -19.16
C ILE A 155 10.99 1.67 -19.63
N CYS A 156 11.99 2.52 -19.59
CA CYS A 156 11.92 3.91 -20.00
C CYS A 156 12.70 4.13 -21.30
N ILE A 157 12.23 5.05 -22.12
CA ILE A 157 12.95 5.46 -23.34
C ILE A 157 14.02 6.47 -22.99
N ASP A 158 15.22 6.25 -23.52
CA ASP A 158 16.29 7.24 -23.54
C ASP A 158 15.96 8.32 -24.59
N LYS A 159 15.48 9.47 -24.12
CA LYS A 159 15.05 10.58 -24.99
C LYS A 159 16.20 11.12 -25.87
N VAL A 160 17.44 11.05 -25.39
CA VAL A 160 18.60 11.53 -26.14
C VAL A 160 18.88 10.60 -27.33
N LYS A 161 18.91 9.28 -27.07
CA LYS A 161 19.10 8.28 -28.11
C LYS A 161 17.94 8.24 -29.10
N MET A 162 16.72 8.41 -28.61
CA MET A 162 15.52 8.52 -29.45
C MET A 162 15.64 9.69 -30.43
N LYS A 163 16.07 10.89 -29.96
CA LYS A 163 16.26 12.05 -30.81
C LYS A 163 17.37 11.82 -31.84
N LYS A 164 18.51 11.24 -31.43
CA LYS A 164 19.64 10.92 -32.37
C LYS A 164 19.21 9.99 -33.48
N LEU A 165 18.34 9.03 -33.21
CA LEU A 165 17.81 8.06 -34.17
C LEU A 165 16.55 8.55 -34.91
N LYS A 166 16.12 9.79 -34.67
CA LYS A 166 14.91 10.41 -35.25
C LYS A 166 13.64 9.56 -35.08
N LEU A 167 13.56 8.77 -34.01
CA LEU A 167 12.43 7.89 -33.77
C LEU A 167 11.16 8.69 -33.47
N PRO A 168 10.05 8.43 -34.18
CA PRO A 168 8.80 9.09 -33.93
C PRO A 168 8.16 8.60 -32.61
N SER A 169 7.35 9.46 -32.00
CA SER A 169 6.47 9.04 -30.90
C SER A 169 5.37 8.12 -31.43
N GLY A 170 4.88 7.21 -30.57
CA GLY A 170 3.74 6.36 -30.93
C GLY A 170 4.05 4.85 -30.84
N PRO A 171 3.50 4.02 -31.72
CA PRO A 171 3.55 2.54 -31.62
C PRO A 171 4.95 1.94 -31.55
N ILE A 172 5.93 2.58 -32.22
CA ILE A 172 7.34 2.16 -32.19
C ILE A 172 7.87 2.20 -30.75
N ILE A 173 7.58 3.29 -30.03
CA ILE A 173 8.00 3.46 -28.64
C ILE A 173 7.34 2.43 -27.72
N ALA A 174 6.07 2.11 -27.95
CA ALA A 174 5.37 1.07 -27.19
C ALA A 174 6.02 -0.32 -27.40
N LYS A 175 6.39 -0.66 -28.63
CA LYS A 175 7.11 -1.91 -28.95
C LYS A 175 8.48 -1.97 -28.26
N LEU A 176 9.27 -0.90 -28.29
CA LEU A 176 10.57 -0.83 -27.63
C LEU A 176 10.43 -0.97 -26.10
N LYS A 177 9.43 -0.31 -25.48
CA LYS A 177 9.13 -0.47 -24.05
C LYS A 177 8.67 -1.88 -23.68
N SER A 178 8.04 -2.61 -24.61
CA SER A 178 7.67 -4.01 -24.41
C SER A 178 8.81 -4.99 -24.73
N LYS A 179 10.06 -4.52 -24.75
CA LYS A 179 11.29 -5.30 -25.02
C LYS A 179 11.33 -5.94 -26.42
N LYS A 180 10.69 -5.31 -27.40
CA LYS A 180 10.69 -5.78 -28.81
C LYS A 180 11.56 -4.86 -29.65
N ASP A 181 12.43 -5.48 -30.46
CA ASP A 181 13.20 -4.76 -31.48
C ASP A 181 12.27 -4.23 -32.58
N VAL A 182 12.63 -3.14 -33.20
CA VAL A 182 11.86 -2.52 -34.30
C VAL A 182 12.75 -2.22 -35.49
N THR A 183 12.17 -2.19 -36.67
CA THR A 183 12.84 -1.68 -37.89
C THR A 183 12.28 -0.30 -38.21
N PHE A 184 13.13 0.68 -38.35
CA PHE A 184 12.76 2.04 -38.71
C PHE A 184 13.73 2.58 -39.76
N GLU A 185 13.23 3.11 -40.89
CA GLU A 185 14.03 3.57 -42.03
C GLU A 185 15.09 2.55 -42.49
N GLY A 186 14.70 1.26 -42.58
CA GLY A 186 15.59 0.17 -43.02
C GLY A 186 16.62 -0.28 -41.98
N LYS A 187 16.70 0.36 -40.81
CA LYS A 187 17.65 0.02 -39.73
C LYS A 187 16.96 -0.76 -38.62
N LYS A 188 17.55 -1.87 -38.20
CA LYS A 188 17.10 -2.62 -37.04
C LYS A 188 17.59 -1.91 -35.76
N ILE A 189 16.65 -1.54 -34.89
CA ILE A 189 16.91 -0.88 -33.61
C ILE A 189 16.57 -1.87 -32.51
N LYS A 190 17.57 -2.24 -31.69
CA LYS A 190 17.38 -3.09 -30.54
C LYS A 190 16.79 -2.28 -29.41
N TRP A 191 15.79 -2.82 -28.72
CA TRP A 191 15.15 -2.14 -27.59
C TRP A 191 16.17 -1.74 -26.51
N LYS A 192 17.17 -2.58 -26.22
CA LYS A 192 18.23 -2.32 -25.23
C LYS A 192 19.06 -1.08 -25.54
N ASP A 193 19.20 -0.72 -26.83
CA ASP A 193 20.05 0.40 -27.24
C ASP A 193 19.40 1.75 -26.96
N VAL A 194 18.07 1.80 -26.87
CA VAL A 194 17.27 3.04 -26.75
C VAL A 194 16.40 3.10 -25.50
N THR A 195 16.54 2.12 -24.62
CA THR A 195 15.81 2.07 -23.36
C THR A 195 16.76 1.91 -22.18
N PHE A 196 16.24 2.21 -21.01
CA PHE A 196 16.87 1.90 -19.71
C PHE A 196 15.82 1.42 -18.72
N VAL A 197 16.25 0.67 -17.72
CA VAL A 197 15.39 0.26 -16.60
C VAL A 197 15.38 1.39 -15.59
N LYS A 198 14.20 1.89 -15.27
CA LYS A 198 13.99 2.74 -14.10
C LYS A 198 13.52 1.86 -12.97
N GLU A 199 14.36 1.69 -11.97
CA GLU A 199 14.04 0.94 -10.76
C GLU A 199 12.83 1.53 -10.04
N GLY A 200 11.97 0.63 -9.57
CA GLY A 200 10.81 0.98 -8.76
C GLY A 200 11.22 1.32 -7.33
N LYS A 201 10.50 2.24 -6.72
CA LYS A 201 10.67 2.58 -5.31
C LYS A 201 10.09 1.49 -4.42
N LYS A 202 10.67 1.31 -3.23
CA LYS A 202 10.15 0.43 -2.19
C LYS A 202 9.99 1.25 -0.91
N VAL A 203 8.85 1.10 -0.25
CA VAL A 203 8.57 1.59 1.09
C VAL A 203 8.33 0.38 1.98
N SER A 204 9.02 0.31 3.11
CA SER A 204 8.78 -0.71 4.14
C SER A 204 8.26 0.00 5.38
N VAL A 205 7.24 -0.59 6.01
CA VAL A 205 6.64 -0.14 7.25
C VAL A 205 6.84 -1.25 8.28
N VAL A 206 7.69 -0.97 9.25
CA VAL A 206 8.02 -1.86 10.36
C VAL A 206 7.69 -1.08 11.63
N LEU A 207 6.80 -1.61 12.44
CA LEU A 207 6.32 -0.97 13.67
C LEU A 207 6.85 -1.75 14.88
N ASP A 208 5.97 -2.35 15.65
CA ASP A 208 6.33 -3.02 16.89
C ASP A 208 7.09 -4.33 16.64
N THR A 209 8.35 -4.38 17.01
CA THR A 209 9.18 -5.58 16.89
C THR A 209 10.42 -5.48 17.76
N ALA A 210 10.86 -6.60 18.31
CA ALA A 210 12.25 -6.75 18.72
C ALA A 210 13.17 -6.86 17.50
N ILE A 211 14.46 -6.62 17.67
CA ILE A 211 15.44 -6.78 16.58
C ILE A 211 15.36 -8.22 16.05
N CYS A 212 15.15 -8.35 14.77
CA CYS A 212 15.10 -9.62 14.07
C CYS A 212 15.55 -9.45 12.61
N SER A 213 16.00 -10.54 11.98
CA SER A 213 16.49 -10.51 10.59
C SER A 213 15.47 -10.06 9.56
N ALA A 214 14.18 -10.21 9.85
CA ALA A 214 13.11 -9.76 8.96
C ALA A 214 12.86 -8.23 9.01
N ALA A 215 13.37 -7.55 10.05
CA ALA A 215 13.24 -6.10 10.22
C ALA A 215 14.47 -5.33 9.67
N VAL A 216 15.53 -6.03 9.27
CA VAL A 216 16.77 -5.52 8.68
C VAL A 216 16.84 -5.86 7.21
#